data_c113f6b1d40cd18b53a51cf35ed492c7
#
_entry.id   c113f6b1d40cd18b53a51cf35ed492c7
#
_cell.length_a   1.000
_cell.length_b   1.000
_cell.length_c   1.000
_cell.angle_alpha   90.00
_cell.angle_beta   90.00
_cell.angle_gamma   90.00
#
_symmetry.space_group_name_H-M   'P 1'
#
loop_
_entity.id
_entity.type
_entity.pdbx_description
1 polymer ?
#
loop_
_entity_poly.entity_id
_entity_poly.type
_entity_poly.pdbx_seq_one_letter_code
_entity_poly.pdbx_strand_id
1 'polypeptide(L)'
;MKTILIQYAVCALAVALMVPLARAQSQPAGWQAAFAKDAGTLSDKFTGLARVMAGKYDWKPAQGVRSVADVFNLIVKENGLLAGVLSGTPSTGASPAPITDPEKMQDALKASYLNLQKAIAALSDNDLQAPVKLFGRDMTKQSALMLILEDQHEHLGQSIAYARSNGVVPTWSK
;
A
#
# COMPACT_ATOMS: atom_id res chain seq x y z
N MET A 1 -39.99 53.01 41.27
CA MET A 1 -39.83 52.61 39.87
C MET A 1 -38.37 52.31 39.52
N LYS A 2 -37.64 51.49 40.30
CA LYS A 2 -36.23 51.15 40.03
C LYS A 2 -35.88 49.66 40.19
N THR A 3 -36.87 48.79 40.37
CA THR A 3 -36.64 47.35 40.70
C THR A 3 -37.07 46.34 39.61
N ILE A 4 -37.55 46.80 38.46
CA ILE A 4 -38.08 45.91 37.39
C ILE A 4 -37.10 45.75 36.22
N LEU A 5 -36.04 46.55 36.17
CA LEU A 5 -35.05 46.53 35.04
C LEU A 5 -33.88 45.56 35.21
N ILE A 6 -33.75 44.89 36.35
CA ILE A 6 -32.61 43.95 36.62
C ILE A 6 -32.98 42.49 36.31
N GLN A 7 -34.25 42.16 36.17
CA GLN A 7 -34.67 40.77 35.97
C GLN A 7 -34.65 40.28 34.50
N TYR A 8 -34.51 41.17 33.53
CA TYR A 8 -34.43 40.78 32.11
C TYR A 8 -33.01 40.62 31.55
N ALA A 9 -31.97 40.98 32.32
CA ALA A 9 -30.57 40.87 31.87
C ALA A 9 -29.94 39.51 32.16
N VAL A 10 -30.58 38.64 32.96
CA VAL A 10 -29.97 37.33 33.35
C VAL A 10 -30.44 36.19 32.49
N CYS A 11 -31.57 36.32 31.76
CA CYS A 11 -32.07 35.24 30.88
C CYS A 11 -31.49 35.20 29.47
N ALA A 12 -30.68 36.20 29.07
CA ALA A 12 -30.13 36.27 27.70
C ALA A 12 -28.75 35.62 27.53
N LEU A 13 -28.09 35.13 28.61
CA LEU A 13 -26.75 34.64 28.56
C LEU A 13 -26.61 33.10 28.63
N ALA A 14 -27.70 32.35 28.62
CA ALA A 14 -27.69 30.89 28.78
C ALA A 14 -27.97 30.12 27.49
N VAL A 15 -28.11 30.75 26.32
CA VAL A 15 -28.46 30.06 25.04
C VAL A 15 -27.27 29.92 24.06
N ALA A 16 -26.09 30.42 24.41
CA ALA A 16 -25.00 30.53 23.45
C ALA A 16 -23.91 29.42 23.52
N LEU A 17 -24.11 28.27 24.14
CA LEU A 17 -23.10 27.20 24.26
C LEU A 17 -23.62 25.78 23.98
N MET A 18 -24.63 25.62 23.12
CA MET A 18 -24.82 24.35 22.44
C MET A 18 -24.20 24.44 21.04
N VAL A 19 -22.90 24.52 20.97
CA VAL A 19 -22.17 24.11 19.77
C VAL A 19 -22.37 22.60 19.70
N PRO A 20 -23.08 22.06 18.69
CA PRO A 20 -23.07 20.62 18.48
C PRO A 20 -21.61 20.26 18.22
N LEU A 21 -21.02 19.48 19.11
CA LEU A 21 -19.85 18.67 18.78
C LEU A 21 -20.27 17.79 17.61
N ALA A 22 -20.16 18.34 16.40
CA ALA A 22 -20.17 17.53 15.19
C ALA A 22 -19.05 16.53 15.42
N ARG A 23 -19.38 15.31 15.88
CA ARG A 23 -18.53 14.17 15.74
C ARG A 23 -18.16 14.19 14.26
N ALA A 24 -16.91 14.49 13.96
CA ALA A 24 -16.34 14.17 12.68
C ALA A 24 -16.54 12.65 12.54
N GLN A 25 -17.63 12.25 11.90
CA GLN A 25 -17.79 10.89 11.41
C GLN A 25 -16.59 10.70 10.53
N SER A 26 -15.67 9.83 10.94
CA SER A 26 -14.59 9.38 10.07
C SER A 26 -15.27 8.96 8.78
N GLN A 27 -15.04 9.72 7.72
CA GLN A 27 -15.49 9.34 6.37
C GLN A 27 -15.07 7.88 6.17
N PRO A 28 -15.92 7.01 5.64
CA PRO A 28 -15.50 5.67 5.28
C PRO A 28 -14.20 5.80 4.49
N ALA A 29 -13.19 5.05 4.87
CA ALA A 29 -11.93 5.09 4.16
C ALA A 29 -12.22 4.86 2.68
N GLY A 30 -11.89 5.84 1.83
CA GLY A 30 -12.09 5.74 0.39
C GLY A 30 -11.28 4.59 -0.21
N TRP A 31 -11.45 4.32 -1.49
CA TRP A 31 -10.71 3.29 -2.22
C TRP A 31 -9.20 3.43 -2.04
N GLN A 32 -8.69 4.67 -2.05
CA GLN A 32 -7.26 4.97 -1.87
C GLN A 32 -6.74 4.44 -0.54
N ALA A 33 -7.48 4.66 0.54
CA ALA A 33 -7.09 4.19 1.86
C ALA A 33 -7.12 2.65 1.95
N ALA A 34 -8.09 1.99 1.30
CA ALA A 34 -8.14 0.53 1.23
C ALA A 34 -6.93 -0.04 0.46
N PHE A 35 -6.62 0.48 -0.71
CA PHE A 35 -5.46 0.07 -1.50
C PHE A 35 -4.13 0.38 -0.79
N ALA A 36 -3.99 1.55 -0.18
CA ALA A 36 -2.78 1.89 0.58
C ALA A 36 -2.58 0.96 1.79
N LYS A 37 -3.66 0.59 2.48
CA LYS A 37 -3.61 -0.38 3.58
C LYS A 37 -3.20 -1.77 3.09
N ASP A 38 -3.74 -2.22 1.96
CA ASP A 38 -3.39 -3.52 1.38
C ASP A 38 -1.91 -3.55 0.96
N ALA A 39 -1.43 -2.52 0.26
CA ALA A 39 -0.02 -2.36 -0.07
C ALA A 39 0.88 -2.37 1.19
N GLY A 40 0.44 -1.76 2.30
CA GLY A 40 1.13 -1.83 3.59
C GLY A 40 1.20 -3.25 4.16
N THR A 41 0.10 -3.99 4.06
CA THR A 41 0.03 -5.40 4.48
C THR A 41 0.97 -6.27 3.65
N LEU A 42 1.01 -6.08 2.34
CA LEU A 42 1.94 -6.77 1.44
C LEU A 42 3.40 -6.42 1.76
N SER A 43 3.71 -5.15 2.05
CA SER A 43 5.02 -4.69 2.48
C SER A 43 5.53 -5.47 3.67
N ASP A 44 4.73 -5.57 4.74
CA ASP A 44 5.10 -6.26 5.97
C ASP A 44 5.36 -7.75 5.72
N LYS A 45 4.49 -8.38 4.93
CA LYS A 45 4.59 -9.81 4.62
C LYS A 45 5.80 -10.12 3.74
N PHE A 46 6.00 -9.41 2.63
CA PHE A 46 7.16 -9.63 1.76
C PHE A 46 8.48 -9.32 2.47
N THR A 47 8.56 -8.24 3.23
CA THR A 47 9.75 -7.91 4.04
C THR A 47 10.02 -8.99 5.09
N GLY A 48 8.95 -9.48 5.75
CA GLY A 48 9.06 -10.58 6.69
C GLY A 48 9.57 -11.87 6.04
N LEU A 49 9.07 -12.22 4.85
CA LEU A 49 9.55 -13.37 4.07
C LEU A 49 11.00 -13.18 3.62
N ALA A 50 11.36 -12.00 3.11
CA ALA A 50 12.73 -11.70 2.69
C ALA A 50 13.72 -11.92 3.85
N ARG A 51 13.34 -11.53 5.07
CA ARG A 51 14.15 -11.75 6.27
C ARG A 51 14.30 -13.22 6.62
N VAL A 52 13.20 -13.98 6.69
CA VAL A 52 13.26 -15.39 7.13
C VAL A 52 13.78 -16.33 6.05
N MET A 53 13.78 -15.91 4.80
CA MET A 53 14.35 -16.64 3.66
C MET A 53 15.79 -16.22 3.35
N ALA A 54 16.44 -15.42 4.20
CA ALA A 54 17.87 -15.12 4.09
C ALA A 54 18.67 -16.42 3.98
N GLY A 55 19.59 -16.51 3.03
CA GLY A 55 20.33 -17.73 2.72
C GLY A 55 19.60 -18.77 1.84
N LYS A 56 18.37 -18.46 1.39
CA LYS A 56 17.58 -19.28 0.47
C LYS A 56 17.20 -18.55 -0.82
N TYR A 57 17.81 -17.43 -1.11
CA TYR A 57 17.42 -16.56 -2.23
C TYR A 57 17.57 -17.21 -3.60
N ASP A 58 18.54 -18.09 -3.78
CA ASP A 58 18.73 -18.84 -5.03
C ASP A 58 17.83 -20.08 -5.15
N TRP A 59 17.12 -20.43 -4.05
CA TRP A 59 16.25 -21.60 -4.07
C TRP A 59 15.05 -21.39 -4.98
N LYS A 60 14.72 -22.44 -5.72
CA LYS A 60 13.55 -22.54 -6.59
C LYS A 60 13.06 -24.00 -6.62
N PRO A 61 11.76 -24.26 -6.78
CA PRO A 61 11.20 -25.60 -6.72
C PRO A 61 11.56 -26.46 -7.96
N ALA A 62 11.86 -25.82 -9.10
CA ALA A 62 12.21 -26.53 -10.33
C ALA A 62 13.02 -25.62 -11.26
N GLN A 63 13.62 -26.19 -12.27
CA GLN A 63 14.26 -25.45 -13.35
C GLN A 63 13.19 -24.70 -14.16
N GLY A 64 13.51 -23.48 -14.61
CA GLY A 64 12.63 -22.64 -15.42
C GLY A 64 11.61 -21.83 -14.63
N VAL A 65 11.57 -21.97 -13.30
CA VAL A 65 10.74 -21.12 -12.43
C VAL A 65 11.59 -20.08 -11.70
N ARG A 66 10.96 -19.00 -11.24
CA ARG A 66 11.61 -17.95 -10.47
C ARG A 66 12.17 -18.47 -9.15
N SER A 67 13.36 -18.02 -8.78
CA SER A 67 13.89 -18.21 -7.43
C SER A 67 13.20 -17.30 -6.42
N VAL A 68 13.48 -17.49 -5.13
CA VAL A 68 13.01 -16.60 -4.05
C VAL A 68 13.39 -15.14 -4.33
N ALA A 69 14.66 -14.89 -4.67
CA ALA A 69 15.13 -13.54 -4.99
C ALA A 69 14.46 -12.96 -6.24
N ASP A 70 14.23 -13.79 -7.27
CA ASP A 70 13.58 -13.33 -8.49
C ASP A 70 12.14 -12.83 -8.23
N VAL A 71 11.40 -13.53 -7.36
CA VAL A 71 10.06 -13.09 -6.96
C VAL A 71 10.12 -11.75 -6.22
N PHE A 72 11.02 -11.60 -5.24
CA PHE A 72 11.14 -10.35 -4.49
C PHE A 72 11.57 -9.16 -5.37
N ASN A 73 12.53 -9.39 -6.29
CA ASN A 73 12.95 -8.37 -7.26
C ASN A 73 11.78 -7.97 -8.20
N LEU A 74 10.94 -8.94 -8.58
CA LEU A 74 9.75 -8.65 -9.38
C LEU A 74 8.81 -7.70 -8.63
N ILE A 75 8.50 -7.97 -7.35
CA ILE A 75 7.65 -7.11 -6.52
C ILE A 75 8.22 -5.68 -6.42
N VAL A 76 9.52 -5.53 -6.18
CA VAL A 76 10.17 -4.20 -6.14
C VAL A 76 9.98 -3.46 -7.47
N LYS A 77 10.16 -4.16 -8.59
CA LYS A 77 9.99 -3.60 -9.94
C LYS A 77 8.54 -3.20 -10.21
N GLU A 78 7.57 -4.04 -9.87
CA GLU A 78 6.14 -3.78 -10.09
C GLU A 78 5.65 -2.60 -9.27
N ASN A 79 6.08 -2.47 -8.02
CA ASN A 79 5.78 -1.32 -7.19
C ASN A 79 6.28 -0.01 -7.83
N GLY A 80 7.51 -0.03 -8.36
CA GLY A 80 8.07 1.12 -9.06
C GLY A 80 7.31 1.48 -10.34
N LEU A 81 6.96 0.45 -11.12
CA LEU A 81 6.18 0.61 -12.35
C LEU A 81 4.81 1.21 -12.05
N LEU A 82 4.07 0.63 -11.09
CA LEU A 82 2.74 1.09 -10.74
C LEU A 82 2.78 2.51 -10.15
N ALA A 83 3.69 2.79 -9.23
CA ALA A 83 3.84 4.14 -8.69
C ALA A 83 4.11 5.18 -9.78
N GLY A 84 4.94 4.85 -10.78
CA GLY A 84 5.17 5.70 -11.95
C GLY A 84 3.93 5.93 -12.80
N VAL A 85 3.17 4.86 -13.08
CA VAL A 85 1.90 4.95 -13.84
C VAL A 85 0.88 5.81 -13.09
N LEU A 86 0.76 5.64 -11.77
CA LEU A 86 -0.18 6.42 -10.95
C LEU A 86 0.18 7.91 -10.88
N SER A 87 1.48 8.20 -10.79
CA SER A 87 1.99 9.59 -10.70
C SER A 87 2.09 10.29 -12.07
N GLY A 88 1.87 9.57 -13.16
CA GLY A 88 2.10 10.10 -14.51
C GLY A 88 3.58 10.31 -14.85
N THR A 89 4.49 9.70 -14.10
CA THR A 89 5.93 9.72 -14.34
C THR A 89 6.42 8.31 -14.70
N PRO A 90 6.29 7.90 -15.96
CA PRO A 90 6.68 6.57 -16.39
C PRO A 90 8.14 6.29 -16.01
N SER A 91 8.40 5.09 -15.50
CA SER A 91 9.77 4.64 -15.26
C SER A 91 10.55 4.64 -16.59
N THR A 92 11.48 5.56 -16.72
CA THR A 92 12.32 5.73 -17.92
C THR A 92 13.65 5.03 -17.69
N GLY A 93 13.69 3.75 -17.54
CA GLY A 93 15.02 3.23 -17.28
C GLY A 93 15.19 1.73 -17.40
N ALA A 94 16.44 1.32 -17.59
CA ALA A 94 16.88 -0.05 -17.45
C ALA A 94 16.44 -0.59 -16.07
N SER A 95 15.98 -1.82 -16.03
CA SER A 95 15.75 -2.53 -14.76
C SER A 95 17.05 -2.46 -13.93
N PRO A 96 16.99 -2.05 -12.67
CA PRO A 96 18.18 -2.10 -11.81
C PRO A 96 18.69 -3.54 -11.74
N ALA A 97 19.99 -3.68 -11.43
CA ALA A 97 20.58 -5.01 -11.21
C ALA A 97 19.79 -5.75 -10.12
N PRO A 98 19.61 -7.07 -10.27
CA PRO A 98 18.91 -7.86 -9.26
C PRO A 98 19.58 -7.76 -7.89
N ILE A 99 18.75 -7.58 -6.86
CA ILE A 99 19.20 -7.53 -5.47
C ILE A 99 19.30 -8.97 -4.96
N THR A 100 20.47 -9.34 -4.47
CA THR A 100 20.74 -10.68 -3.91
C THR A 100 21.07 -10.63 -2.42
N ASP A 101 21.45 -9.46 -1.91
CA ASP A 101 21.73 -9.23 -0.50
C ASP A 101 20.41 -9.14 0.31
N PRO A 102 20.25 -9.93 1.40
CA PRO A 102 19.01 -9.98 2.15
C PRO A 102 18.62 -8.69 2.86
N GLU A 103 19.58 -7.89 3.35
CA GLU A 103 19.28 -6.62 4.02
C GLU A 103 18.84 -5.59 2.98
N LYS A 104 19.60 -5.47 1.88
CA LYS A 104 19.23 -4.59 0.76
C LYS A 104 17.86 -4.95 0.16
N MET A 105 17.53 -6.23 0.10
CA MET A 105 16.21 -6.69 -0.38
C MET A 105 15.08 -6.22 0.54
N GLN A 106 15.25 -6.38 1.86
CA GLN A 106 14.25 -5.89 2.83
C GLN A 106 14.04 -4.39 2.70
N ASP A 107 15.13 -3.63 2.59
CA ASP A 107 15.06 -2.17 2.43
C ASP A 107 14.41 -1.77 1.10
N ALA A 108 14.76 -2.45 0.01
CA ALA A 108 14.16 -2.21 -1.30
C ALA A 108 12.65 -2.50 -1.33
N LEU A 109 12.22 -3.62 -0.73
CA LEU A 109 10.80 -3.94 -0.59
C LEU A 109 10.06 -2.85 0.19
N LYS A 110 10.55 -2.48 1.38
CA LYS A 110 9.96 -1.40 2.18
C LYS A 110 9.88 -0.09 1.42
N ALA A 111 10.98 0.33 0.79
CA ALA A 111 11.04 1.58 0.06
C ALA A 111 10.10 1.58 -1.14
N SER A 112 10.02 0.48 -1.89
CA SER A 112 9.14 0.36 -3.06
C SER A 112 7.66 0.44 -2.68
N TYR A 113 7.25 -0.26 -1.61
CA TYR A 113 5.88 -0.18 -1.09
C TYR A 113 5.54 1.19 -0.50
N LEU A 114 6.46 1.82 0.22
CA LEU A 114 6.25 3.18 0.73
C LEU A 114 6.04 4.18 -0.41
N ASN A 115 6.79 4.04 -1.50
CA ASN A 115 6.60 4.85 -2.69
C ASN A 115 5.24 4.60 -3.35
N LEU A 116 4.84 3.33 -3.48
CA LEU A 116 3.52 2.95 -3.99
C LEU A 116 2.38 3.51 -3.12
N GLN A 117 2.47 3.36 -1.79
CA GLN A 117 1.48 3.91 -0.86
C GLN A 117 1.34 5.43 -1.00
N LYS A 118 2.45 6.17 -1.16
CA LYS A 118 2.43 7.62 -1.42
C LYS A 118 1.74 7.96 -2.74
N ALA A 119 2.02 7.21 -3.80
CA ALA A 119 1.38 7.41 -5.09
C ALA A 119 -0.14 7.14 -5.02
N ILE A 120 -0.57 6.09 -4.31
CA ILE A 120 -1.98 5.79 -4.08
C ILE A 120 -2.66 6.90 -3.27
N ALA A 121 -2.04 7.33 -2.17
CA ALA A 121 -2.60 8.36 -1.29
C ALA A 121 -2.75 9.74 -1.96
N ALA A 122 -1.98 10.01 -3.00
CA ALA A 122 -2.06 11.25 -3.76
C ALA A 122 -3.21 11.28 -4.79
N LEU A 123 -3.88 10.16 -5.07
CA LEU A 123 -4.98 10.09 -6.02
C LEU A 123 -6.27 10.67 -5.43
N SER A 124 -7.03 11.39 -6.23
CA SER A 124 -8.44 11.70 -5.98
C SER A 124 -9.35 10.60 -6.54
N ASP A 125 -10.64 10.63 -6.20
CA ASP A 125 -11.62 9.69 -6.77
C ASP A 125 -11.71 9.83 -8.30
N ASN A 126 -11.57 11.05 -8.82
CA ASN A 126 -11.53 11.29 -10.26
C ASN A 126 -10.29 10.69 -10.91
N ASP A 127 -9.14 10.73 -10.22
CA ASP A 127 -7.90 10.15 -10.74
C ASP A 127 -7.99 8.64 -10.91
N LEU A 128 -8.77 7.94 -10.09
CA LEU A 128 -8.96 6.49 -10.23
C LEU A 128 -9.56 6.10 -11.59
N GLN A 129 -10.37 6.97 -12.18
CA GLN A 129 -10.97 6.74 -13.50
C GLN A 129 -10.09 7.22 -14.66
N ALA A 130 -8.98 7.93 -14.37
CA ALA A 130 -8.10 8.42 -15.40
C ALA A 130 -7.49 7.27 -16.22
N PRO A 131 -7.42 7.42 -17.57
CA PRO A 131 -6.86 6.41 -18.44
C PRO A 131 -5.34 6.31 -18.28
N VAL A 132 -4.83 5.09 -18.27
CA VAL A 132 -3.40 4.78 -18.24
C VAL A 132 -3.10 3.60 -19.14
N LYS A 133 -1.83 3.42 -19.49
CA LYS A 133 -1.34 2.24 -20.19
C LYS A 133 -0.43 1.42 -19.28
N LEU A 134 -0.79 0.14 -19.06
CA LEU A 134 0.00 -0.81 -18.29
C LEU A 134 0.16 -2.10 -19.10
N PHE A 135 1.38 -2.61 -19.25
CA PHE A 135 1.71 -3.80 -20.06
C PHE A 135 1.15 -3.72 -21.49
N GLY A 136 1.17 -2.52 -22.11
CA GLY A 136 0.64 -2.31 -23.47
C GLY A 136 -0.89 -2.26 -23.57
N ARG A 137 -1.63 -2.41 -22.48
CA ARG A 137 -3.10 -2.41 -22.41
C ARG A 137 -3.60 -1.07 -21.85
N ASP A 138 -4.65 -0.53 -22.45
CA ASP A 138 -5.35 0.64 -21.96
C ASP A 138 -6.31 0.24 -20.83
N MET A 139 -6.28 0.97 -19.73
CA MET A 139 -7.13 0.72 -18.54
C MET A 139 -7.25 1.99 -17.69
N THR A 140 -8.04 1.95 -16.63
CA THR A 140 -8.07 3.03 -15.63
C THR A 140 -6.96 2.83 -14.60
N LYS A 141 -6.58 3.91 -13.87
CA LYS A 141 -5.67 3.79 -12.72
C LYS A 141 -6.18 2.80 -11.67
N GLN A 142 -7.49 2.77 -11.42
CA GLN A 142 -8.10 1.79 -10.52
C GLN A 142 -7.87 0.35 -10.99
N SER A 143 -8.11 0.09 -12.27
CA SER A 143 -7.88 -1.26 -12.84
C SER A 143 -6.40 -1.66 -12.79
N ALA A 144 -5.49 -0.69 -13.02
CA ALA A 144 -4.05 -0.94 -12.90
C ALA A 144 -3.64 -1.28 -11.47
N LEU A 145 -4.21 -0.56 -10.46
CA LEU A 145 -4.02 -0.87 -9.04
C LEU A 145 -4.50 -2.28 -8.70
N MET A 146 -5.72 -2.63 -9.08
CA MET A 146 -6.28 -3.95 -8.81
C MET A 146 -5.43 -5.05 -9.44
N LEU A 147 -5.08 -4.91 -10.72
CA LEU A 147 -4.28 -5.90 -11.45
C LEU A 147 -2.94 -6.20 -10.75
N ILE A 148 -2.21 -5.17 -10.37
CA ILE A 148 -0.88 -5.36 -9.75
C ILE A 148 -1.02 -5.89 -8.32
N LEU A 149 -1.98 -5.41 -7.52
CA LEU A 149 -2.17 -5.92 -6.16
C LEU A 149 -2.64 -7.39 -6.16
N GLU A 150 -3.51 -7.77 -7.10
CA GLU A 150 -3.91 -9.17 -7.29
C GLU A 150 -2.71 -10.05 -7.63
N ASP A 151 -1.89 -9.66 -8.60
CA ASP A 151 -0.66 -10.37 -8.97
C ASP A 151 0.32 -10.50 -7.80
N GLN A 152 0.46 -9.45 -7.00
CA GLN A 152 1.30 -9.50 -5.80
C GLN A 152 0.75 -10.43 -4.71
N HIS A 153 -0.57 -10.57 -4.57
CA HIS A 153 -1.16 -11.58 -3.69
C HIS A 153 -0.90 -13.01 -4.18
N GLU A 154 -0.90 -13.25 -5.50
CA GLU A 154 -0.49 -14.54 -6.07
C GLU A 154 0.99 -14.82 -5.76
N HIS A 155 1.87 -13.85 -5.96
CA HIS A 155 3.29 -13.96 -5.62
C HIS A 155 3.55 -14.09 -4.12
N LEU A 156 2.69 -13.51 -3.27
CA LEU A 156 2.73 -13.75 -1.83
C LEU A 156 2.43 -15.21 -1.50
N GLY A 157 1.39 -15.78 -2.11
CA GLY A 157 1.06 -17.19 -1.99
C GLY A 157 2.21 -18.11 -2.43
N GLN A 158 2.82 -17.79 -3.56
CA GLN A 158 4.02 -18.46 -4.07
C GLN A 158 5.18 -18.39 -3.07
N SER A 159 5.47 -17.20 -2.53
CA SER A 159 6.56 -16.99 -1.58
C SER A 159 6.33 -17.72 -0.25
N ILE A 160 5.08 -17.81 0.21
CA ILE A 160 4.69 -18.61 1.39
C ILE A 160 4.93 -20.10 1.11
N ALA A 161 4.54 -20.59 -0.05
CA ALA A 161 4.79 -21.98 -0.45
C ALA A 161 6.29 -22.28 -0.49
N TYR A 162 7.09 -21.38 -1.04
CA TYR A 162 8.56 -21.50 -1.06
C TYR A 162 9.16 -21.55 0.35
N ALA A 163 8.70 -20.68 1.25
CA ALA A 163 9.16 -20.67 2.63
C ALA A 163 8.86 -22.02 3.31
N ARG A 164 7.62 -22.50 3.22
CA ARG A 164 7.19 -23.78 3.82
C ARG A 164 7.96 -24.97 3.24
N SER A 165 8.21 -24.99 1.94
CA SER A 165 9.01 -26.04 1.28
C SER A 165 10.46 -26.07 1.77
N ASN A 166 10.96 -24.98 2.35
CA ASN A 166 12.27 -24.88 2.97
C ASN A 166 12.23 -25.05 4.51
N GLY A 167 11.11 -25.47 5.08
CA GLY A 167 10.94 -25.62 6.54
C GLY A 167 10.87 -24.26 7.27
N VAL A 168 10.64 -23.16 6.54
CA VAL A 168 10.58 -21.81 7.11
C VAL A 168 9.12 -21.41 7.32
N VAL A 169 8.79 -20.94 8.53
CA VAL A 169 7.46 -20.44 8.88
C VAL A 169 7.41 -18.93 8.68
N PRO A 170 6.44 -18.41 7.88
CA PRO A 170 6.23 -16.96 7.77
C PRO A 170 6.01 -16.30 9.14
N THR A 171 6.52 -15.08 9.30
CA THR A 171 6.56 -14.38 10.61
C THR A 171 5.20 -14.11 11.25
N TRP A 172 4.12 -14.12 10.47
CA TRP A 172 2.74 -13.91 10.92
C TRP A 172 1.95 -15.21 11.11
N SER A 173 2.52 -16.37 10.77
CA SER A 173 1.90 -17.69 10.92
C SER A 173 2.39 -18.30 12.24
N LYS A 174 1.75 -17.93 13.34
CA LYS A 174 1.98 -18.56 14.66
C LYS A 174 0.86 -19.52 14.99
#